data_9de5669400da857138ad2a99469e4d14
#
_entry.id   9de5669400da857138ad2a99469e4d14
#
_cell.length_a   1.000
_cell.length_b   1.000
_cell.length_c   1.000
_cell.angle_alpha   90.00
_cell.angle_beta   90.00
_cell.angle_gamma   90.00
#
_symmetry.space_group_name_H-M   'P 1'
#
loop_
_entity.id
_entity.type
_entity.pdbx_description
1 polymer ?
#
loop_
_entity_poly.entity_id
_entity_poly.type
_entity_poly.pdbx_seq_one_letter_code
_entity_poly.pdbx_strand_id
1 'polypeptide(L)'
;MALQEKYKSLVETARSSGVTNLQVREQNNVLYIDGTAPSGEVKDKLWNIYNSIDPDYRAGDLVLNINANMAAGSKAKVITQSSNLNIRKGPGTDQPVIGKAAHNEIISVVSKTNDQWSLIRTDKGEEGYVYSQYLSPV
;
A
#
# COMPACT_ATOMS: atom_id res chain seq x y z
N MET A 1 -1.34 -19.77 17.01
CA MET A 1 -0.33 -19.80 15.97
C MET A 1 0.59 -18.58 16.11
N ALA A 2 1.89 -18.78 15.95
CA ALA A 2 2.87 -17.74 16.21
C ALA A 2 2.70 -16.50 15.32
N LEU A 3 2.37 -16.70 14.04
CA LEU A 3 2.18 -15.57 13.11
C LEU A 3 0.97 -14.73 13.45
N GLN A 4 -0.12 -15.36 13.89
CA GLN A 4 -1.31 -14.62 14.29
C GLN A 4 -1.05 -13.80 15.55
N GLU A 5 -0.23 -14.29 16.45
CA GLU A 5 0.17 -13.53 17.64
C GLU A 5 1.12 -12.40 17.27
N LYS A 6 2.08 -12.67 16.39
CA LYS A 6 3.06 -11.67 15.94
C LYS A 6 2.36 -10.47 15.30
N TYR A 7 1.35 -10.70 14.49
CA TYR A 7 0.63 -9.65 13.75
C TYR A 7 -0.74 -9.31 14.36
N LYS A 8 -0.96 -9.68 15.62
CA LYS A 8 -2.24 -9.47 16.29
C LYS A 8 -2.66 -7.99 16.28
N SER A 9 -1.74 -7.08 16.57
CA SER A 9 -2.05 -5.65 16.59
C SER A 9 -2.47 -5.15 15.21
N LEU A 10 -1.87 -5.69 14.16
CA LEU A 10 -2.21 -5.34 12.78
C LEU A 10 -3.64 -5.79 12.46
N VAL A 11 -3.99 -7.02 12.81
CA VAL A 11 -5.33 -7.56 12.57
C VAL A 11 -6.39 -6.80 13.38
N GLU A 12 -6.11 -6.52 14.65
CA GLU A 12 -7.03 -5.77 15.51
C GLU A 12 -7.24 -4.36 15.01
N THR A 13 -6.17 -3.70 14.55
CA THR A 13 -6.28 -2.36 13.98
C THR A 13 -7.11 -2.37 12.71
N ALA A 14 -6.93 -3.39 11.86
CA ALA A 14 -7.72 -3.52 10.65
C ALA A 14 -9.22 -3.61 10.99
N ARG A 15 -9.58 -4.43 11.97
CA ARG A 15 -10.97 -4.57 12.40
C ARG A 15 -11.53 -3.28 12.97
N SER A 16 -10.79 -2.63 13.85
CA SER A 16 -11.26 -1.42 14.52
C SER A 16 -11.31 -0.22 13.60
N SER A 17 -10.56 -0.24 12.50
CA SER A 17 -10.51 0.84 11.51
C SER A 17 -11.58 0.71 10.43
N GLY A 18 -12.42 -0.33 10.48
CA GLY A 18 -13.52 -0.48 9.54
C GLY A 18 -13.18 -1.21 8.25
N VAL A 19 -12.10 -1.99 8.24
CA VAL A 19 -11.77 -2.84 7.08
C VAL A 19 -12.88 -3.87 6.88
N THR A 20 -13.45 -3.90 5.67
CA THR A 20 -14.52 -4.83 5.33
C THR A 20 -13.94 -6.05 4.61
N ASN A 21 -14.71 -7.14 4.64
CA ASN A 21 -14.31 -8.42 4.02
C ASN A 21 -12.95 -8.91 4.53
N LEU A 22 -12.64 -8.62 5.79
CA LEU A 22 -11.37 -9.00 6.39
C LEU A 22 -11.29 -10.51 6.53
N GLN A 23 -10.27 -11.10 5.92
CA GLN A 23 -9.96 -12.51 6.01
C GLN A 23 -8.52 -12.68 6.44
N VAL A 24 -8.30 -13.51 7.43
CA VAL A 24 -6.96 -13.82 7.96
C VAL A 24 -6.78 -15.32 7.90
N ARG A 25 -5.72 -15.75 7.21
CA ARG A 25 -5.41 -17.18 7.11
C ARG A 25 -3.91 -17.39 7.15
N GLU A 26 -3.50 -18.53 7.66
CA GLU A 26 -2.09 -18.90 7.70
C GLU A 26 -1.88 -20.13 6.84
N GLN A 27 -0.87 -20.09 5.98
CA GLN A 27 -0.55 -21.19 5.08
C GLN A 27 0.95 -21.18 4.79
N ASN A 28 1.59 -22.34 4.91
CA ASN A 28 3.02 -22.50 4.62
C ASN A 28 3.91 -21.49 5.38
N ASN A 29 3.58 -21.24 6.63
CA ASN A 29 4.29 -20.28 7.50
C ASN A 29 4.21 -18.83 7.00
N VAL A 30 3.16 -18.52 6.24
CA VAL A 30 2.87 -17.16 5.78
C VAL A 30 1.46 -16.80 6.22
N LEU A 31 1.30 -15.63 6.80
CA LEU A 31 -0.01 -15.11 7.19
C LEU A 31 -0.54 -14.24 6.06
N TYR A 32 -1.76 -14.53 5.61
CA TYR A 32 -2.43 -13.76 4.56
C TYR A 32 -3.54 -12.93 5.17
N ILE A 33 -3.49 -11.63 4.95
CA ILE A 33 -4.53 -10.70 5.43
C ILE A 33 -5.12 -10.01 4.21
N ASP A 34 -6.41 -10.25 3.97
CA ASP A 34 -7.14 -9.67 2.84
C ASP A 34 -8.28 -8.81 3.37
N GLY A 35 -8.59 -7.74 2.67
CA GLY A 35 -9.71 -6.89 3.04
C GLY A 35 -9.76 -5.61 2.22
N THR A 36 -10.75 -4.77 2.52
CA THR A 36 -10.92 -3.48 1.89
C THR A 36 -10.96 -2.40 2.97
N ALA A 37 -9.99 -1.50 2.93
CA ALA A 37 -9.92 -0.37 3.86
C ALA A 37 -10.92 0.72 3.43
N PRO A 38 -11.52 1.43 4.38
CA PRO A 38 -12.47 2.50 4.05
C PRO A 38 -11.81 3.73 3.42
N SER A 39 -10.49 3.85 3.55
CA SER A 39 -9.75 4.97 2.98
C SER A 39 -8.29 4.60 2.74
N GLY A 40 -7.59 5.43 1.97
CA GLY A 40 -6.14 5.26 1.77
C GLY A 40 -5.36 5.44 3.06
N GLU A 41 -5.83 6.29 3.96
CA GLU A 41 -5.17 6.51 5.24
C GLU A 41 -5.16 5.24 6.10
N VAL A 42 -6.26 4.49 6.09
CA VAL A 42 -6.32 3.21 6.82
C VAL A 42 -5.36 2.20 6.22
N LYS A 43 -5.31 2.10 4.90
CA LYS A 43 -4.35 1.21 4.24
C LYS A 43 -2.91 1.58 4.61
N ASP A 44 -2.57 2.87 4.58
CA ASP A 44 -1.25 3.36 4.97
C ASP A 44 -0.93 3.03 6.42
N LYS A 45 -1.91 3.17 7.31
CA LYS A 45 -1.76 2.85 8.72
C LYS A 45 -1.40 1.38 8.92
N LEU A 46 -2.06 0.48 8.18
CA LEU A 46 -1.78 -0.95 8.29
C LEU A 46 -0.37 -1.28 7.81
N TRP A 47 0.10 -0.67 6.73
CA TRP A 47 1.46 -0.86 6.26
C TRP A 47 2.49 -0.31 7.25
N ASN A 48 2.18 0.80 7.92
CA ASN A 48 3.07 1.35 8.96
C ASN A 48 3.17 0.43 10.17
N ILE A 49 2.07 -0.19 10.56
CA ILE A 49 2.08 -1.17 11.65
C ILE A 49 2.89 -2.40 11.24
N TYR A 50 2.74 -2.87 10.02
CA TYR A 50 3.53 -3.99 9.51
C TYR A 50 5.02 -3.66 9.57
N ASN A 51 5.42 -2.48 9.11
CA ASN A 51 6.82 -2.06 9.19
C ASN A 51 7.33 -1.97 10.63
N SER A 52 6.47 -1.59 11.55
CA SER A 52 6.79 -1.53 12.97
C SER A 52 7.06 -2.92 13.57
N ILE A 53 6.34 -3.93 13.09
CA ILE A 53 6.49 -5.31 13.55
C ILE A 53 7.67 -6.00 12.86
N ASP A 54 7.82 -5.77 11.57
CA ASP A 54 8.86 -6.39 10.73
C ASP A 54 9.54 -5.29 9.92
N PRO A 55 10.55 -4.63 10.47
CA PRO A 55 11.23 -3.53 9.79
C PRO A 55 11.72 -3.92 8.40
N ASP A 56 11.44 -3.06 7.43
CA ASP A 56 11.77 -3.26 6.02
C ASP A 56 11.15 -4.52 5.40
N TYR A 57 10.14 -5.12 6.06
CA TYR A 57 9.39 -6.27 5.55
C TYR A 57 10.28 -7.48 5.25
N ARG A 58 11.32 -7.67 6.08
CA ARG A 58 12.37 -8.66 5.78
C ARG A 58 12.01 -10.11 6.06
N ALA A 59 11.11 -10.35 7.01
CA ALA A 59 10.78 -11.71 7.40
C ALA A 59 10.05 -12.48 6.30
N GLY A 60 9.29 -11.79 5.46
CA GLY A 60 8.55 -12.40 4.36
C GLY A 60 7.45 -13.35 4.80
N ASP A 61 6.98 -13.22 6.04
CA ASP A 61 5.98 -14.11 6.62
C ASP A 61 4.56 -13.51 6.66
N LEU A 62 4.37 -12.37 6.00
CA LEU A 62 3.06 -11.73 5.90
C LEU A 62 2.80 -11.27 4.48
N VAL A 63 1.60 -11.58 3.99
CA VAL A 63 1.09 -11.00 2.73
C VAL A 63 -0.10 -10.14 3.10
N LEU A 64 0.04 -8.83 2.93
CA LEU A 64 -0.98 -7.86 3.27
C LEU A 64 -1.67 -7.39 1.98
N ASN A 65 -2.87 -7.89 1.73
CA ASN A 65 -3.66 -7.61 0.53
C ASN A 65 -4.84 -6.72 0.88
N ILE A 66 -4.57 -5.47 1.19
CA ILE A 66 -5.61 -4.51 1.55
C ILE A 66 -5.82 -3.56 0.38
N ASN A 67 -7.04 -3.48 -0.12
CA ASN A 67 -7.43 -2.52 -1.12
C ASN A 67 -8.02 -1.29 -0.42
N ALA A 68 -7.70 -0.10 -0.91
CA ALA A 68 -8.30 1.12 -0.37
C ALA A 68 -9.55 1.46 -1.15
N ASN A 69 -10.60 1.82 -0.41
CA ASN A 69 -11.82 2.33 -1.03
C ASN A 69 -11.53 3.76 -1.50
N MET A 70 -11.80 4.03 -2.78
CA MET A 70 -11.40 5.31 -3.38
C MET A 70 -12.32 6.45 -2.99
N ALA A 71 -11.80 7.34 -2.15
CA ALA A 71 -12.33 8.70 -2.14
C ALA A 71 -11.65 9.45 -3.29
N ALA A 72 -12.33 10.42 -3.92
CA ALA A 72 -11.76 11.21 -4.98
C ALA A 72 -10.51 11.94 -4.46
N GLY A 73 -9.36 11.53 -4.95
CA GLY A 73 -8.09 12.15 -4.58
C GLY A 73 -7.71 13.26 -5.54
N SER A 74 -6.62 13.93 -5.20
CA SER A 74 -6.01 14.91 -6.10
C SER A 74 -5.37 14.19 -7.27
N LYS A 75 -5.21 14.90 -8.38
CA LYS A 75 -4.49 14.37 -9.53
C LYS A 75 -3.05 14.86 -9.52
N ALA A 76 -2.16 14.04 -10.03
CA ALA A 76 -0.76 14.39 -10.15
C ALA A 76 -0.19 13.83 -11.45
N LYS A 77 0.88 14.46 -11.92
CA LYS A 77 1.57 14.07 -13.14
C LYS A 77 2.89 13.40 -12.76
N VAL A 78 3.22 12.32 -13.46
CA VAL A 78 4.50 11.62 -13.27
C VAL A 78 5.59 12.45 -13.95
N ILE A 79 6.58 12.90 -13.16
CA ILE A 79 7.64 13.80 -13.64
C ILE A 79 9.03 13.15 -13.69
N THR A 80 9.08 11.82 -13.84
CA THR A 80 10.35 11.16 -14.14
C THR A 80 10.94 11.72 -15.42
N GLN A 81 12.27 11.63 -15.59
CA GLN A 81 12.91 12.26 -16.74
C GLN A 81 12.62 11.53 -18.05
N SER A 82 12.77 10.24 -18.07
CA SER A 82 12.57 9.46 -19.30
C SER A 82 12.18 8.02 -19.04
N SER A 83 11.99 7.67 -17.77
CA SER A 83 11.66 6.30 -17.39
C SER A 83 10.27 6.24 -16.78
N ASN A 84 9.72 5.04 -16.71
CA ASN A 84 8.47 4.80 -16.01
C ASN A 84 8.69 4.85 -14.49
N LEU A 85 7.67 5.27 -13.77
CA LEU A 85 7.67 5.25 -12.31
C LEU A 85 7.15 3.90 -11.83
N ASN A 86 7.94 3.24 -10.98
CA ASN A 86 7.54 1.94 -10.43
C ASN A 86 6.43 2.10 -9.39
N ILE A 87 5.39 1.31 -9.55
CA ILE A 87 4.29 1.23 -8.58
C ILE A 87 4.53 -0.02 -7.75
N ARG A 88 4.68 0.14 -6.43
CA ARG A 88 5.02 -0.96 -5.53
C ARG A 88 3.85 -1.34 -4.66
N LYS A 89 3.85 -2.58 -4.22
CA LYS A 89 2.79 -3.12 -3.36
C LYS A 89 2.74 -2.42 -2.00
N GLY A 90 3.87 -1.96 -1.49
CA GLY A 90 3.97 -1.26 -0.22
C GLY A 90 4.94 -0.09 -0.28
N PRO A 91 4.97 0.76 0.75
CA PRO A 91 5.81 1.97 0.76
C PRO A 91 7.25 1.65 1.12
N GLY A 92 7.96 1.00 0.23
CA GLY A 92 9.36 0.65 0.41
C GLY A 92 9.98 0.11 -0.86
N THR A 93 11.28 0.33 -1.03
CA THR A 93 12.01 -0.14 -2.21
C THR A 93 12.15 -1.65 -2.25
N ASP A 94 11.99 -2.31 -1.11
CA ASP A 94 12.03 -3.77 -1.02
C ASP A 94 10.69 -4.42 -1.38
N GLN A 95 9.65 -3.62 -1.59
CA GLN A 95 8.36 -4.14 -1.97
C GLN A 95 8.30 -4.49 -3.46
N PRO A 96 7.57 -5.53 -3.83
CA PRO A 96 7.46 -5.90 -5.24
C PRO A 96 6.88 -4.79 -6.10
N VAL A 97 7.40 -4.64 -7.30
CA VAL A 97 6.82 -3.75 -8.31
C VAL A 97 5.62 -4.46 -8.91
N ILE A 98 4.45 -3.84 -8.80
CA ILE A 98 3.19 -4.42 -9.30
C ILE A 98 2.66 -3.73 -10.54
N GLY A 99 3.29 -2.62 -10.94
CA GLY A 99 2.91 -1.89 -12.13
C GLY A 99 3.86 -0.74 -12.38
N LYS A 100 3.58 0.02 -13.42
CA LYS A 100 4.39 1.19 -13.78
C LYS A 100 3.49 2.29 -14.30
N ALA A 101 3.82 3.53 -13.93
CA ALA A 101 3.19 4.72 -14.48
C ALA A 101 4.14 5.33 -15.50
N ALA A 102 3.60 5.71 -16.66
CA ALA A 102 4.43 6.28 -17.72
C ALA A 102 4.83 7.72 -17.40
N HIS A 103 5.94 8.16 -17.97
CA HIS A 103 6.35 9.55 -17.93
C HIS A 103 5.22 10.44 -18.45
N ASN A 104 4.91 11.51 -17.73
CA ASN A 104 3.82 12.46 -18.05
C ASN A 104 2.40 11.88 -17.87
N GLU A 105 2.26 10.67 -17.37
CA GLU A 105 0.94 10.12 -17.09
C GLU A 105 0.26 10.87 -15.94
N ILE A 106 -1.05 11.09 -16.06
CA ILE A 106 -1.84 11.70 -14.99
C ILE A 106 -2.45 10.56 -14.16
N ILE A 107 -2.20 10.59 -12.87
CA ILE A 107 -2.68 9.57 -11.93
C ILE A 107 -3.45 10.23 -10.80
N SER A 108 -4.23 9.44 -10.06
CA SER A 108 -4.94 9.92 -8.88
C SER A 108 -4.11 9.64 -7.63
N VAL A 109 -3.96 10.63 -6.78
CA VAL A 109 -3.31 10.47 -5.47
C VAL A 109 -4.40 10.12 -4.48
N VAL A 110 -4.33 8.91 -3.92
CA VAL A 110 -5.31 8.42 -2.96
C VAL A 110 -4.97 8.92 -1.56
N SER A 111 -3.69 8.89 -1.21
CA SER A 111 -3.22 9.29 0.11
C SER A 111 -1.73 9.60 0.04
N LYS A 112 -1.29 10.56 0.85
CA LYS A 112 0.14 10.80 1.07
C LYS A 112 0.56 9.99 2.29
N THR A 113 1.28 8.90 2.07
CA THR A 113 1.65 7.95 3.12
C THR A 113 2.65 8.57 4.10
N ASN A 114 3.68 9.21 3.54
CA ASN A 114 4.70 9.91 4.31
C ASN A 114 5.42 10.89 3.37
N ASP A 115 6.53 11.47 3.83
CA ASP A 115 7.27 12.47 3.03
C ASP A 115 7.87 11.89 1.75
N GLN A 116 8.07 10.58 1.69
CA GLN A 116 8.72 9.93 0.56
C GLN A 116 7.75 9.17 -0.34
N TRP A 117 6.66 8.65 0.20
CA TRP A 117 5.76 7.73 -0.51
C TRP A 117 4.33 8.25 -0.56
N SER A 118 3.69 8.03 -1.69
CA SER A 118 2.27 8.32 -1.87
C SER A 118 1.55 7.09 -2.41
N LEU A 119 0.33 6.86 -1.96
CA LEU A 119 -0.54 5.84 -2.51
C LEU A 119 -1.29 6.44 -3.69
N ILE A 120 -1.17 5.82 -4.85
CA ILE A 120 -1.76 6.33 -6.09
C ILE A 120 -2.59 5.28 -6.78
N ARG A 121 -3.40 5.72 -7.73
CA ARG A 121 -4.16 4.85 -8.61
C ARG A 121 -4.07 5.37 -10.04
N THR A 122 -3.81 4.47 -10.99
CA THR A 122 -3.77 4.80 -12.41
C THR A 122 -5.15 4.69 -13.04
N ASP A 123 -5.31 5.25 -14.24
CA ASP A 123 -6.56 5.13 -14.99
C ASP A 123 -6.89 3.69 -15.35
N LYS A 124 -5.90 2.82 -15.38
CA LYS A 124 -6.08 1.39 -15.63
C LYS A 124 -6.55 0.62 -14.39
N GLY A 125 -6.64 1.29 -13.24
CA GLY A 125 -7.06 0.66 -12.02
C GLY A 125 -5.94 0.07 -11.18
N GLU A 126 -4.69 0.25 -11.57
CA GLU A 126 -3.55 -0.17 -10.77
C GLU A 126 -3.38 0.75 -9.57
N GLU A 127 -3.27 0.18 -8.39
CA GLU A 127 -3.13 0.92 -7.15
C GLU A 127 -1.86 0.48 -6.44
N GLY A 128 -1.09 1.42 -5.94
CA GLY A 128 0.12 1.10 -5.19
C GLY A 128 0.87 2.35 -4.77
N TYR A 129 2.07 2.13 -4.25
CA TYR A 129 2.90 3.18 -3.67
C TYR A 129 4.00 3.60 -4.64
N VAL A 130 4.21 4.91 -4.73
CA VAL A 130 5.26 5.51 -5.56
C VAL A 130 6.01 6.56 -4.77
N TYR A 131 7.23 6.92 -5.20
CA TYR A 131 7.96 8.02 -4.61
C TYR A 131 7.27 9.34 -4.90
N SER A 132 6.98 10.08 -3.84
CA SER A 132 6.28 11.38 -3.95
C SER A 132 7.08 12.40 -4.76
N GLN A 133 8.40 12.33 -4.73
CA GLN A 133 9.25 13.29 -5.45
C GLN A 133 9.11 13.23 -6.97
N TYR A 134 8.55 12.15 -7.51
CA TYR A 134 8.32 12.00 -8.94
C TYR A 134 6.89 12.38 -9.35
N LEU A 135 6.16 13.02 -8.46
CA LEU A 135 4.79 13.47 -8.71
C LEU A 135 4.73 15.00 -8.62
N SER A 136 4.02 15.60 -9.56
CA SER A 136 3.75 17.04 -9.54
C SER A 136 2.25 17.27 -9.55
N PRO A 137 1.70 18.10 -8.66
CA PRO A 137 0.27 18.40 -8.67
C PRO A 137 -0.18 18.97 -10.01
N VAL A 138 -1.37 18.59 -10.42
CA VAL A 138 -1.95 19.07 -11.68
C VAL A 138 -3.12 20.00 -11.40
#